data_79b1f6965ccc92c1b06e3274c12a5369
#
_entry.id   79b1f6965ccc92c1b06e3274c12a5369
#
_cell.length_a   1.000
_cell.length_b   1.000
_cell.length_c   1.000
_cell.angle_alpha   90.00
_cell.angle_beta   90.00
_cell.angle_gamma   90.00
#
_symmetry.space_group_name_H-M   'P 1'
#
loop_
_entity.id
_entity.type
_entity.pdbx_description
1 polymer ?
#
loop_
_entity_poly.entity_id
_entity_poly.type
_entity_poly.pdbx_seq_one_letter_code
_entity_poly.pdbx_strand_id
1 'polypeptide(L)'
;MRDKEVFYKDIEKRAQTIYEGYQYIMKSSLTKDMSISKTQLNFFLRNDGRLGGKAWCKNNIDYIEINTGVIDNFFDYFYDFAEKLNQKFIKNLPFKRDENKGDDGSYSLLLQDENNGGIILNNETIDYNLASLLTVFVSRFILTHELGHLLNGHCKYLNDNNDINYIPMYYINSRTNNISPLDIRTMEMDADAFAATDSFRNLLILYNNFEEKVDAALMIKPIDLFFWWSFAIRSNFLISQRILNDEEYTPDRTHLPSVARFVLILFSIINSVDSGIYKINYRSGDSEEGLLKNIIDGAFYAEKNYNSNFYTDYAMTETMENEKYTNAVLEMQMNWDNLRNKLISFSRLPLYKRKK
;
A
#
# COMPACT_ATOMS: atom_id res chain seq x y z
N MET A 1 -14.99 -16.85 -16.10
CA MET A 1 -13.58 -16.56 -15.72
C MET A 1 -13.42 -15.06 -15.86
N ARG A 2 -13.23 -14.34 -14.74
CA ARG A 2 -13.15 -12.86 -14.74
C ARG A 2 -11.88 -12.44 -15.43
N ASP A 3 -11.95 -11.41 -16.26
CA ASP A 3 -10.80 -10.94 -17.03
C ASP A 3 -9.81 -10.16 -16.10
N LYS A 4 -8.96 -10.90 -15.38
CA LYS A 4 -7.90 -10.34 -14.51
C LYS A 4 -6.77 -9.69 -15.32
N GLU A 5 -6.70 -9.92 -16.64
CA GLU A 5 -5.67 -9.32 -17.50
C GLU A 5 -5.76 -7.79 -17.54
N VAL A 6 -6.96 -7.24 -17.37
CA VAL A 6 -7.14 -5.78 -17.29
C VAL A 6 -6.40 -5.21 -16.10
N PHE A 7 -6.48 -5.88 -14.94
CA PHE A 7 -5.72 -5.46 -13.73
C PHE A 7 -4.21 -5.56 -13.93
N TYR A 8 -3.73 -6.62 -14.59
CA TYR A 8 -2.30 -6.81 -14.82
C TYR A 8 -1.73 -5.67 -15.69
N LYS A 9 -2.41 -5.32 -16.77
CA LYS A 9 -2.02 -4.21 -17.64
C LYS A 9 -2.07 -2.85 -16.93
N ASP A 10 -3.07 -2.65 -16.10
CA ASP A 10 -3.21 -1.41 -15.32
C ASP A 10 -2.07 -1.25 -14.30
N ILE A 11 -1.72 -2.31 -13.56
CA ILE A 11 -0.62 -2.26 -12.59
C ILE A 11 0.71 -2.00 -13.27
N GLU A 12 0.99 -2.64 -14.41
CA GLU A 12 2.19 -2.40 -15.20
C GLU A 12 2.28 -0.92 -15.63
N LYS A 13 1.19 -0.37 -16.16
CA LYS A 13 1.12 1.04 -16.56
C LYS A 13 1.31 1.98 -15.36
N ARG A 14 0.71 1.68 -14.20
CA ARG A 14 0.86 2.47 -12.98
C ARG A 14 2.28 2.44 -12.45
N ALA A 15 2.95 1.29 -12.48
CA ALA A 15 4.34 1.17 -12.08
C ALA A 15 5.22 2.16 -12.85
N GLN A 16 5.09 2.18 -14.16
CA GLN A 16 5.83 3.09 -15.01
C GLN A 16 5.49 4.56 -14.73
N THR A 17 4.20 4.88 -14.65
CA THR A 17 3.73 6.27 -14.42
C THR A 17 4.19 6.81 -13.07
N ILE A 18 4.08 6.02 -11.99
CA ILE A 18 4.53 6.43 -10.65
C ILE A 18 6.04 6.66 -10.65
N TYR A 19 6.79 5.75 -11.25
CA TYR A 19 8.24 5.87 -11.35
C TYR A 19 8.68 7.12 -12.13
N GLU A 20 8.06 7.40 -13.27
CA GLU A 20 8.31 8.60 -14.07
C GLU A 20 7.95 9.88 -13.31
N GLY A 21 6.85 9.87 -12.56
CA GLY A 21 6.43 10.96 -11.68
C GLY A 21 7.51 11.27 -10.64
N TYR A 22 8.06 10.26 -9.98
CA TYR A 22 9.17 10.45 -9.04
C TYR A 22 10.45 10.90 -9.73
N GLN A 23 10.77 10.40 -10.92
CA GLN A 23 11.90 10.91 -11.70
C GLN A 23 11.75 12.39 -12.05
N TYR A 24 10.53 12.85 -12.37
CA TYR A 24 10.25 14.27 -12.62
C TYR A 24 10.46 15.12 -11.37
N ILE A 25 9.96 14.67 -10.22
CA ILE A 25 10.16 15.35 -8.93
C ILE A 25 11.66 15.45 -8.60
N MET A 26 12.41 14.36 -8.80
CA MET A 26 13.85 14.36 -8.59
C MET A 26 14.57 15.39 -9.46
N LYS A 27 14.22 15.48 -10.74
CA LYS A 27 14.82 16.47 -11.66
C LYS A 27 14.49 17.91 -11.28
N SER A 28 13.30 18.17 -10.75
CA SER A 28 12.85 19.50 -10.35
C SER A 28 13.40 19.95 -8.99
N SER A 29 13.74 18.99 -8.11
CA SER A 29 14.17 19.27 -6.73
C SER A 29 15.67 19.38 -6.57
N LEU A 30 16.47 18.88 -7.53
CA LEU A 30 17.92 18.83 -7.42
C LEU A 30 18.55 20.10 -7.99
N THR A 31 19.27 20.78 -7.13
CA THR A 31 20.28 21.77 -7.52
C THR A 31 21.31 21.10 -8.46
N LYS A 32 21.83 21.86 -9.40
CA LYS A 32 22.60 21.51 -10.60
C LYS A 32 23.73 20.46 -10.51
N ASP A 33 24.06 19.91 -9.34
CA ASP A 33 25.27 19.11 -9.13
C ASP A 33 25.08 17.59 -9.01
N MET A 34 23.87 17.08 -9.06
CA MET A 34 23.65 15.62 -9.10
C MET A 34 23.26 15.18 -10.51
N SER A 35 24.22 14.63 -11.24
CA SER A 35 23.95 13.89 -12.48
C SER A 35 23.18 12.61 -12.15
N ILE A 36 21.86 12.73 -11.97
CA ILE A 36 21.01 11.56 -11.89
C ILE A 36 21.02 10.97 -13.30
N SER A 37 21.76 9.88 -13.46
CA SER A 37 21.67 9.05 -14.66
C SER A 37 20.19 8.70 -14.86
N LYS A 38 19.68 8.86 -16.08
CA LYS A 38 18.35 8.37 -16.44
C LYS A 38 18.35 6.87 -16.17
N THR A 39 17.77 6.47 -15.04
CA THR A 39 17.51 5.08 -14.76
C THR A 39 16.19 4.68 -15.44
N GLN A 40 16.14 3.47 -15.92
CA GLN A 40 14.96 2.88 -16.52
C GLN A 40 14.35 1.92 -15.52
N LEU A 41 13.04 1.89 -15.41
CA LEU A 41 12.33 0.84 -14.69
C LEU A 41 11.93 -0.28 -15.64
N ASN A 42 12.27 -1.50 -15.27
CA ASN A 42 11.73 -2.71 -15.85
C ASN A 42 10.78 -3.35 -14.82
N PHE A 43 9.51 -3.32 -15.11
CA PHE A 43 8.47 -3.93 -14.29
C PHE A 43 8.03 -5.27 -14.87
N PHE A 44 7.84 -6.27 -14.02
CA PHE A 44 7.41 -7.61 -14.41
C PHE A 44 6.28 -8.09 -13.51
N LEU A 45 5.24 -8.63 -14.12
CA LEU A 45 4.31 -9.52 -13.45
C LEU A 45 4.77 -10.96 -13.66
N ARG A 46 5.15 -11.61 -12.59
CA ARG A 46 5.53 -13.02 -12.62
C ARG A 46 4.28 -13.89 -12.45
N ASN A 47 4.06 -14.80 -13.37
CA ASN A 47 2.99 -15.80 -13.22
C ASN A 47 3.32 -16.78 -12.09
N ASP A 48 3.01 -16.40 -10.86
CA ASP A 48 3.20 -17.15 -9.62
C ASP A 48 2.03 -16.85 -8.69
N GLY A 49 1.26 -17.88 -8.32
CA GLY A 49 0.06 -17.74 -7.49
C GLY A 49 0.34 -17.38 -6.01
N ARG A 50 1.62 -17.32 -5.59
CA ARG A 50 2.01 -16.92 -4.23
C ARG A 50 1.98 -15.41 -4.08
N LEU A 51 1.75 -14.94 -2.86
CA LEU A 51 2.02 -13.53 -2.53
C LEU A 51 3.52 -13.28 -2.59
N GLY A 52 3.91 -12.12 -3.12
CA GLY A 52 5.30 -11.70 -3.12
C GLY A 52 5.60 -10.66 -4.17
N GLY A 53 6.68 -9.94 -3.90
CA GLY A 53 7.31 -8.97 -4.77
C GLY A 53 8.78 -8.87 -4.43
N LYS A 54 9.55 -8.22 -5.26
CA LYS A 54 10.94 -7.87 -5.00
C LYS A 54 11.39 -6.72 -5.88
N ALA A 55 12.28 -5.92 -5.34
CA ALA A 55 12.95 -4.85 -6.04
C ALA A 55 14.46 -5.09 -6.08
N TRP A 56 15.12 -4.73 -7.17
CA TRP A 56 16.57 -4.74 -7.29
C TRP A 56 17.07 -3.74 -8.33
N CYS A 57 18.35 -3.41 -8.25
CA CYS A 57 19.00 -2.62 -9.27
C CYS A 57 20.21 -3.35 -9.85
N LYS A 58 20.41 -3.26 -11.18
CA LYS A 58 21.54 -3.84 -11.87
C LYS A 58 21.90 -2.97 -13.09
N ASN A 59 23.18 -2.65 -13.25
CA ASN A 59 23.68 -1.87 -14.39
C ASN A 59 22.92 -0.53 -14.63
N ASN A 60 22.58 0.19 -13.57
CA ASN A 60 21.77 1.41 -13.59
C ASN A 60 20.35 1.23 -14.13
N ILE A 61 19.83 0.02 -14.14
CA ILE A 61 18.45 -0.30 -14.45
C ILE A 61 17.78 -0.76 -13.15
N ASP A 62 16.59 -0.25 -12.90
CA ASP A 62 15.75 -0.66 -11.78
C ASP A 62 14.78 -1.74 -12.23
N TYR A 63 14.53 -2.65 -11.34
CA TYR A 63 13.65 -3.78 -11.58
C TYR A 63 12.66 -3.93 -10.42
N ILE A 64 11.40 -4.17 -10.76
CA ILE A 64 10.37 -4.61 -9.83
C ILE A 64 9.70 -5.84 -10.43
N GLU A 65 9.58 -6.88 -9.63
CA GLU A 65 8.80 -8.07 -9.93
C GLU A 65 7.71 -8.23 -8.89
N ILE A 66 6.46 -8.37 -9.33
CA ILE A 66 5.32 -8.67 -8.47
C ILE A 66 4.68 -9.96 -8.97
N ASN A 67 4.36 -10.88 -8.07
CA ASN A 67 3.67 -12.11 -8.43
C ASN A 67 2.20 -11.81 -8.76
N THR A 68 1.66 -12.49 -9.78
CA THR A 68 0.22 -12.38 -10.13
C THR A 68 -0.68 -12.80 -8.96
N GLY A 69 -0.19 -13.72 -8.10
CA GLY A 69 -0.89 -14.13 -6.90
C GLY A 69 -1.20 -12.99 -5.93
N VAL A 70 -0.44 -11.88 -5.95
CA VAL A 70 -0.79 -10.68 -5.18
C VAL A 70 -2.15 -10.14 -5.63
N ILE A 71 -2.32 -9.95 -6.93
CA ILE A 71 -3.57 -9.41 -7.49
C ILE A 71 -4.71 -10.42 -7.31
N ASP A 72 -4.46 -11.68 -7.68
CA ASP A 72 -5.48 -12.73 -7.69
C ASP A 72 -6.03 -13.02 -6.32
N ASN A 73 -5.16 -13.21 -5.31
CA ASN A 73 -5.61 -13.54 -3.96
C ASN A 73 -6.34 -12.38 -3.29
N PHE A 74 -5.87 -11.13 -3.50
CA PHE A 74 -6.57 -9.97 -2.94
C PHE A 74 -7.90 -9.71 -3.63
N PHE A 75 -7.95 -9.86 -4.96
CA PHE A 75 -9.21 -9.70 -5.69
C PHE A 75 -10.24 -10.74 -5.25
N ASP A 76 -9.86 -12.01 -5.18
CA ASP A 76 -10.77 -13.08 -4.76
C ASP A 76 -11.24 -12.88 -3.30
N TYR A 77 -10.33 -12.50 -2.38
CA TYR A 77 -10.69 -12.19 -1.00
C TYR A 77 -11.68 -11.02 -0.89
N PHE A 78 -11.42 -9.92 -1.61
CA PHE A 78 -12.29 -8.74 -1.57
C PHE A 78 -13.61 -8.97 -2.29
N TYR A 79 -13.62 -9.81 -3.30
CA TYR A 79 -14.86 -10.18 -3.98
C TYR A 79 -15.77 -11.02 -3.07
N ASP A 80 -15.23 -12.04 -2.42
CA ASP A 80 -15.97 -12.82 -1.45
C ASP A 80 -16.46 -11.96 -0.28
N PHE A 81 -15.69 -10.99 0.13
CA PHE A 81 -16.08 -10.02 1.14
C PHE A 81 -17.24 -9.13 0.65
N ALA A 82 -17.11 -8.54 -0.54
CA ALA A 82 -18.13 -7.65 -1.11
C ALA A 82 -19.45 -8.38 -1.35
N GLU A 83 -19.41 -9.63 -1.84
CA GLU A 83 -20.60 -10.48 -2.01
C GLU A 83 -21.32 -10.71 -0.68
N LYS A 84 -20.58 -11.08 0.39
CA LYS A 84 -21.16 -11.26 1.74
C LYS A 84 -21.71 -9.96 2.30
N LEU A 85 -21.05 -8.83 2.05
CA LEU A 85 -21.49 -7.51 2.47
C LEU A 85 -22.80 -7.15 1.78
N ASN A 86 -22.88 -7.34 0.46
CA ASN A 86 -24.06 -7.06 -0.35
C ASN A 86 -25.26 -7.90 0.12
N GLN A 87 -25.08 -9.20 0.39
CA GLN A 87 -26.12 -10.08 0.92
C GLN A 87 -26.66 -9.62 2.29
N LYS A 88 -25.81 -9.01 3.14
CA LYS A 88 -26.23 -8.49 4.45
C LYS A 88 -26.90 -7.12 4.35
N PHE A 89 -26.40 -6.24 3.48
CA PHE A 89 -26.85 -4.85 3.36
C PHE A 89 -28.09 -4.70 2.50
N ILE A 90 -28.25 -5.46 1.42
CA ILE A 90 -29.47 -5.43 0.58
C ILE A 90 -30.72 -5.79 1.40
N LYS A 91 -30.57 -6.62 2.46
CA LYS A 91 -31.69 -6.91 3.38
C LYS A 91 -32.03 -5.80 4.36
N ASN A 92 -31.14 -4.85 4.61
CA ASN A 92 -31.24 -3.91 5.73
C ASN A 92 -31.11 -2.42 5.40
N LEU A 93 -30.85 -2.06 4.15
CA LEU A 93 -30.79 -0.64 3.77
C LEU A 93 -32.10 -0.19 3.13
N PRO A 94 -32.58 1.03 3.46
CA PRO A 94 -33.72 1.65 2.80
C PRO A 94 -33.33 2.21 1.42
N PHE A 95 -32.57 1.46 0.63
CA PHE A 95 -32.26 1.85 -0.74
C PHE A 95 -33.45 1.52 -1.62
N LYS A 96 -34.19 2.55 -2.00
CA LYS A 96 -35.08 2.46 -3.15
C LYS A 96 -34.19 2.24 -4.37
N ARG A 97 -34.23 1.03 -4.95
CA ARG A 97 -33.79 0.80 -6.32
C ARG A 97 -34.54 1.80 -7.19
N ASP A 98 -33.81 2.60 -7.97
CA ASP A 98 -34.41 3.36 -9.04
C ASP A 98 -34.80 2.36 -10.13
N GLU A 99 -36.09 1.97 -10.14
CA GLU A 99 -36.66 0.94 -11.04
C GLU A 99 -36.65 1.36 -12.51
N ASN A 100 -36.06 2.53 -12.85
CA ASN A 100 -36.10 3.12 -14.18
C ASN A 100 -34.79 3.02 -14.98
N LYS A 101 -33.82 2.21 -14.59
CA LYS A 101 -32.63 1.95 -15.41
C LYS A 101 -32.66 0.56 -16.03
N GLY A 102 -32.41 0.55 -17.34
CA GLY A 102 -32.59 -0.55 -18.29
C GLY A 102 -32.13 -1.92 -17.81
N ASP A 103 -32.65 -2.90 -18.47
CA ASP A 103 -32.73 -4.32 -18.17
C ASP A 103 -31.38 -5.06 -18.14
N ASP A 104 -30.23 -4.38 -18.32
CA ASP A 104 -28.93 -5.02 -18.38
C ASP A 104 -28.06 -4.91 -17.11
N GLY A 105 -28.50 -4.15 -16.11
CA GLY A 105 -27.90 -4.11 -14.77
C GLY A 105 -26.39 -3.81 -14.69
N SER A 106 -25.81 -3.33 -15.76
CA SER A 106 -24.37 -3.17 -15.93
C SER A 106 -23.92 -1.74 -15.59
N TYR A 107 -22.90 -1.61 -14.74
CA TYR A 107 -22.28 -0.35 -14.36
C TYR A 107 -20.79 -0.40 -14.70
N SER A 108 -20.23 0.71 -15.17
CA SER A 108 -18.80 0.84 -15.42
C SER A 108 -18.14 1.71 -14.36
N LEU A 109 -17.09 1.23 -13.71
CA LEU A 109 -16.25 2.03 -12.85
C LEU A 109 -15.16 2.69 -13.69
N LEU A 110 -15.28 3.99 -13.88
CA LEU A 110 -14.24 4.81 -14.52
C LEU A 110 -13.41 5.48 -13.42
N LEU A 111 -12.28 4.89 -13.06
CA LEU A 111 -11.20 5.62 -12.43
C LEU A 111 -10.41 6.32 -13.54
N GLN A 112 -10.93 7.44 -14.06
CA GLN A 112 -10.22 8.23 -15.07
C GLN A 112 -9.17 9.10 -14.38
N ASP A 113 -7.93 8.80 -14.64
CA ASP A 113 -6.84 9.74 -14.55
C ASP A 113 -6.31 9.96 -15.96
N GLU A 114 -6.66 11.08 -16.58
CA GLU A 114 -6.25 11.41 -17.96
C GLU A 114 -4.71 11.45 -18.11
N ASN A 115 -3.98 11.67 -17.00
CA ASN A 115 -2.53 11.69 -16.97
C ASN A 115 -1.89 10.39 -16.47
N ASN A 116 -2.64 9.49 -15.82
CA ASN A 116 -2.13 8.28 -15.17
C ASN A 116 -2.85 6.98 -15.54
N GLY A 117 -3.67 6.97 -16.56
CA GLY A 117 -4.40 5.78 -17.01
C GLY A 117 -5.45 5.30 -16.02
N GLY A 118 -6.69 5.66 -16.27
CA GLY A 118 -7.82 5.17 -15.49
C GLY A 118 -8.06 3.68 -15.70
N ILE A 119 -8.57 3.00 -14.67
CA ILE A 119 -9.12 1.65 -14.81
C ILE A 119 -10.49 1.78 -15.47
N ILE A 120 -10.64 1.28 -16.66
CA ILE A 120 -11.95 1.08 -17.30
C ILE A 120 -12.43 -0.29 -16.86
N LEU A 121 -13.32 -0.34 -15.89
CA LEU A 121 -14.00 -1.58 -15.49
C LEU A 121 -15.33 -1.62 -16.23
N ASN A 122 -15.41 -2.52 -17.20
CA ASN A 122 -16.62 -2.71 -17.99
C ASN A 122 -17.70 -3.41 -17.14
N ASN A 123 -18.90 -2.83 -17.11
CA ASN A 123 -20.22 -3.44 -16.89
C ASN A 123 -20.31 -4.56 -15.83
N GLU A 124 -19.90 -4.31 -14.57
CA GLU A 124 -19.96 -5.35 -13.56
C GLU A 124 -20.67 -4.91 -12.27
N THR A 125 -21.01 -5.88 -11.42
CA THR A 125 -21.78 -5.69 -10.20
C THR A 125 -21.06 -4.78 -9.17
N ILE A 126 -21.81 -4.18 -8.24
CA ILE A 126 -21.27 -3.40 -7.11
C ILE A 126 -20.18 -4.18 -6.38
N ASP A 127 -20.32 -5.50 -6.26
CA ASP A 127 -19.37 -6.39 -5.58
C ASP A 127 -18.02 -6.42 -6.31
N TYR A 128 -18.05 -6.50 -7.63
CA TYR A 128 -16.86 -6.46 -8.46
C TYR A 128 -16.15 -5.10 -8.38
N ASN A 129 -16.92 -4.01 -8.42
CA ASN A 129 -16.38 -2.66 -8.36
C ASN A 129 -15.71 -2.37 -7.02
N LEU A 130 -16.31 -2.79 -5.91
CA LEU A 130 -15.70 -2.65 -4.60
C LEU A 130 -14.45 -3.53 -4.46
N ALA A 131 -14.51 -4.79 -4.87
CA ALA A 131 -13.35 -5.68 -4.88
C ALA A 131 -12.20 -5.11 -5.71
N SER A 132 -12.51 -4.52 -6.86
CA SER A 132 -11.55 -3.86 -7.75
C SER A 132 -10.88 -2.67 -7.07
N LEU A 133 -11.66 -1.78 -6.46
CA LEU A 133 -11.14 -0.62 -5.74
C LEU A 133 -10.18 -1.04 -4.61
N LEU A 134 -10.59 -2.02 -3.80
CA LEU A 134 -9.78 -2.52 -2.69
C LEU A 134 -8.48 -3.19 -3.20
N THR A 135 -8.57 -3.95 -4.28
CA THR A 135 -7.40 -4.57 -4.92
C THR A 135 -6.42 -3.53 -5.45
N VAL A 136 -6.93 -2.44 -6.05
CA VAL A 136 -6.10 -1.32 -6.51
C VAL A 136 -5.38 -0.66 -5.33
N PHE A 137 -6.03 -0.44 -4.21
CA PHE A 137 -5.37 0.15 -3.02
C PHE A 137 -4.22 -0.73 -2.53
N VAL A 138 -4.44 -2.03 -2.39
CA VAL A 138 -3.39 -2.98 -1.97
C VAL A 138 -2.27 -3.05 -2.99
N SER A 139 -2.59 -3.23 -4.26
CA SER A 139 -1.59 -3.38 -5.32
C SER A 139 -0.72 -2.13 -5.46
N ARG A 140 -1.33 -0.94 -5.33
CA ARG A 140 -0.57 0.32 -5.30
C ARG A 140 0.36 0.39 -4.09
N PHE A 141 -0.13 0.03 -2.91
CA PHE A 141 0.70 0.02 -1.70
C PHE A 141 1.92 -0.89 -1.87
N ILE A 142 1.72 -2.12 -2.33
CA ILE A 142 2.79 -3.09 -2.56
C ILE A 142 3.78 -2.57 -3.61
N LEU A 143 3.28 -2.06 -4.73
CA LEU A 143 4.12 -1.48 -5.78
C LEU A 143 4.97 -0.32 -5.25
N THR A 144 4.37 0.59 -4.49
CA THR A 144 5.09 1.75 -3.96
C THR A 144 6.04 1.39 -2.82
N HIS A 145 5.78 0.30 -2.09
CA HIS A 145 6.74 -0.28 -1.15
C HIS A 145 8.03 -0.73 -1.88
N GLU A 146 7.90 -1.49 -2.96
CA GLU A 146 9.04 -1.91 -3.79
C GLU A 146 9.77 -0.71 -4.42
N LEU A 147 9.02 0.30 -4.87
CA LEU A 147 9.60 1.56 -5.34
C LEU A 147 10.37 2.30 -4.24
N GLY A 148 9.90 2.25 -3.00
CA GLY A 148 10.59 2.79 -1.84
C GLY A 148 11.99 2.20 -1.69
N HIS A 149 12.15 0.88 -1.83
CA HIS A 149 13.47 0.24 -1.79
C HIS A 149 14.42 0.74 -2.88
N LEU A 150 13.91 1.00 -4.08
CA LEU A 150 14.73 1.53 -5.17
C LEU A 150 15.11 3.00 -4.97
N LEU A 151 14.09 3.84 -4.67
CA LEU A 151 14.25 5.29 -4.64
C LEU A 151 14.98 5.79 -3.40
N ASN A 152 14.81 5.11 -2.25
CA ASN A 152 15.51 5.42 -1.01
C ASN A 152 16.90 4.78 -0.92
N GLY A 153 17.32 4.06 -1.98
CA GLY A 153 18.68 3.56 -2.14
C GLY A 153 18.97 2.23 -1.47
N HIS A 154 17.98 1.55 -0.91
CA HIS A 154 18.14 0.28 -0.18
C HIS A 154 18.76 -0.80 -1.08
N CYS A 155 18.20 -1.02 -2.27
CA CYS A 155 18.70 -2.03 -3.20
C CYS A 155 20.15 -1.78 -3.60
N LYS A 156 20.51 -0.52 -3.87
CA LYS A 156 21.88 -0.18 -4.25
C LYS A 156 22.84 -0.31 -3.09
N TYR A 157 22.46 0.11 -1.89
CA TYR A 157 23.25 -0.06 -0.68
C TYR A 157 23.53 -1.54 -0.38
N LEU A 158 22.53 -2.40 -0.53
CA LEU A 158 22.67 -3.85 -0.31
C LEU A 158 23.57 -4.49 -1.35
N ASN A 159 23.42 -4.13 -2.62
CA ASN A 159 24.24 -4.64 -3.70
C ASN A 159 25.72 -4.28 -3.53
N ASP A 160 26.03 -3.05 -3.14
CA ASP A 160 27.40 -2.58 -2.97
C ASP A 160 28.10 -3.18 -1.74
N ASN A 161 27.34 -3.64 -0.73
CA ASN A 161 27.91 -4.14 0.53
C ASN A 161 27.89 -5.67 0.70
N ASN A 162 27.08 -6.42 -0.08
CA ASN A 162 26.85 -7.84 0.21
C ASN A 162 26.63 -8.77 -0.97
N ASP A 163 26.73 -8.33 -2.21
CA ASP A 163 26.29 -9.09 -3.38
C ASP A 163 24.81 -9.55 -3.32
N ILE A 164 24.00 -8.96 -2.43
CA ILE A 164 22.58 -9.21 -2.38
C ILE A 164 21.91 -8.36 -3.45
N ASN A 165 21.40 -9.04 -4.46
CA ASN A 165 20.85 -8.35 -5.62
C ASN A 165 19.41 -7.89 -5.45
N TYR A 166 18.69 -8.26 -4.37
CA TYR A 166 17.28 -7.93 -4.18
C TYR A 166 16.83 -7.98 -2.71
N ILE A 167 15.79 -7.23 -2.38
CA ILE A 167 15.05 -7.33 -1.12
C ILE A 167 13.73 -8.01 -1.44
N PRO A 168 13.45 -9.21 -0.92
CA PRO A 168 12.16 -9.85 -1.10
C PRO A 168 11.16 -9.32 -0.08
N MET A 169 9.96 -8.95 -0.52
CA MET A 169 8.86 -8.38 0.27
C MET A 169 8.49 -9.17 1.52
N TYR A 170 8.68 -10.50 1.50
CA TYR A 170 8.27 -11.41 2.59
C TYR A 170 9.39 -12.36 3.04
N TYR A 171 10.63 -11.91 3.03
CA TYR A 171 11.74 -12.79 3.40
C TYR A 171 12.07 -12.71 4.90
N ILE A 172 11.89 -13.80 5.62
CA ILE A 172 11.99 -13.84 7.09
C ILE A 172 13.40 -14.21 7.58
N ASN A 173 14.24 -14.88 6.79
CA ASN A 173 15.51 -15.42 7.22
C ASN A 173 16.61 -15.31 6.15
N SER A 174 17.17 -14.12 5.92
CA SER A 174 18.42 -14.02 5.20
C SER A 174 19.58 -13.76 6.18
N ARG A 175 20.43 -14.74 6.42
CA ARG A 175 21.76 -14.49 6.99
C ARG A 175 22.59 -13.77 5.92
N THR A 176 22.44 -12.46 5.91
CA THR A 176 23.34 -11.61 5.13
C THR A 176 24.59 -11.41 5.98
N ASN A 177 25.74 -11.86 5.49
CA ASN A 177 26.97 -11.90 6.29
C ASN A 177 27.47 -10.55 6.80
N ASN A 178 26.94 -9.40 6.27
CA ASN A 178 27.48 -8.06 6.55
C ASN A 178 26.44 -7.00 6.90
N ILE A 179 25.12 -7.29 6.83
CA ILE A 179 24.07 -6.32 7.19
C ILE A 179 23.25 -6.85 8.36
N SER A 180 23.06 -6.00 9.36
CA SER A 180 22.32 -6.40 10.55
C SER A 180 20.83 -6.59 10.25
N PRO A 181 20.13 -7.53 10.92
CA PRO A 181 18.68 -7.64 10.85
C PRO A 181 17.98 -6.31 11.18
N LEU A 182 18.54 -5.51 12.08
CA LEU A 182 18.04 -4.20 12.43
C LEU A 182 18.12 -3.21 11.25
N ASP A 183 19.21 -3.21 10.48
CA ASP A 183 19.30 -2.34 9.29
C ASP A 183 18.24 -2.73 8.25
N ILE A 184 18.00 -4.02 8.02
CA ILE A 184 16.97 -4.49 7.09
C ILE A 184 15.58 -4.12 7.60
N ARG A 185 15.26 -4.36 8.88
CA ARG A 185 13.97 -3.93 9.47
C ARG A 185 13.75 -2.42 9.34
N THR A 186 14.81 -1.64 9.50
CA THR A 186 14.74 -0.19 9.36
C THR A 186 14.47 0.23 7.91
N MET A 187 15.07 -0.46 6.93
CA MET A 187 14.77 -0.27 5.51
C MET A 187 13.34 -0.65 5.15
N GLU A 188 12.82 -1.75 5.72
CA GLU A 188 11.42 -2.16 5.54
C GLU A 188 10.44 -1.12 6.11
N MET A 189 10.73 -0.61 7.31
CA MET A 189 9.93 0.47 7.90
C MET A 189 9.92 1.73 7.03
N ASP A 190 11.05 2.10 6.45
CA ASP A 190 11.16 3.24 5.55
C ASP A 190 10.40 3.02 4.23
N ALA A 191 10.45 1.82 3.66
CA ALA A 191 9.69 1.45 2.47
C ALA A 191 8.17 1.44 2.75
N ASP A 192 7.75 0.95 3.93
CA ASP A 192 6.35 1.02 4.36
C ASP A 192 5.87 2.46 4.52
N ALA A 193 6.68 3.32 5.13
CA ALA A 193 6.36 4.75 5.30
C ALA A 193 6.27 5.47 3.94
N PHE A 194 7.14 5.11 2.99
CA PHE A 194 7.09 5.60 1.62
C PHE A 194 5.78 5.19 0.94
N ALA A 195 5.43 3.90 1.00
CA ALA A 195 4.21 3.36 0.41
C ALA A 195 2.94 3.97 1.04
N ALA A 196 2.90 4.10 2.35
CA ALA A 196 1.81 4.74 3.07
C ALA A 196 1.60 6.19 2.62
N THR A 197 2.70 6.94 2.55
CA THR A 197 2.67 8.36 2.12
C THR A 197 2.18 8.51 0.69
N ASP A 198 2.68 7.69 -0.24
CA ASP A 198 2.26 7.74 -1.65
C ASP A 198 0.81 7.33 -1.83
N SER A 199 0.41 6.19 -1.23
CA SER A 199 -0.95 5.70 -1.33
C SER A 199 -1.97 6.66 -0.71
N PHE A 200 -1.63 7.31 0.42
CA PHE A 200 -2.48 8.30 1.06
C PHE A 200 -2.59 9.60 0.24
N ARG A 201 -1.51 10.06 -0.37
CA ARG A 201 -1.56 11.20 -1.31
C ARG A 201 -2.48 10.91 -2.49
N ASN A 202 -2.38 9.71 -3.07
CA ASN A 202 -3.29 9.30 -4.13
C ASN A 202 -4.74 9.24 -3.66
N LEU A 203 -4.98 8.75 -2.44
CA LEU A 203 -6.31 8.75 -1.84
C LEU A 203 -6.88 10.17 -1.70
N LEU A 204 -6.07 11.15 -1.30
CA LEU A 204 -6.46 12.56 -1.26
C LEU A 204 -6.79 13.12 -2.64
N ILE A 205 -6.07 12.70 -3.68
CA ILE A 205 -6.39 13.07 -5.07
C ILE A 205 -7.75 12.48 -5.47
N LEU A 206 -8.02 11.21 -5.15
CA LEU A 206 -9.31 10.58 -5.40
C LEU A 206 -10.45 11.26 -4.62
N TYR A 207 -10.22 11.60 -3.36
CA TYR A 207 -11.18 12.32 -2.51
C TYR A 207 -11.53 13.70 -3.10
N ASN A 208 -10.53 14.48 -3.50
CA ASN A 208 -10.75 15.83 -4.04
C ASN A 208 -11.45 15.82 -5.41
N ASN A 209 -11.26 14.77 -6.21
CA ASN A 209 -11.83 14.64 -7.55
C ASN A 209 -12.82 13.47 -7.64
N PHE A 210 -13.55 13.24 -6.55
CA PHE A 210 -14.38 12.04 -6.37
C PHE A 210 -15.40 11.86 -7.49
N GLU A 211 -16.15 12.90 -7.86
CA GLU A 211 -17.19 12.82 -8.89
C GLU A 211 -16.66 12.58 -10.29
N GLU A 212 -15.39 12.92 -10.53
CA GLU A 212 -14.73 12.71 -11.82
C GLU A 212 -14.06 11.35 -11.93
N LYS A 213 -13.62 10.80 -10.76
CA LYS A 213 -12.71 9.64 -10.70
C LYS A 213 -13.31 8.39 -10.07
N VAL A 214 -14.43 8.53 -9.37
CA VAL A 214 -15.11 7.42 -8.69
C VAL A 214 -16.53 7.33 -9.20
N ASP A 215 -16.89 6.17 -9.73
CA ASP A 215 -18.22 5.94 -10.28
C ASP A 215 -19.31 6.02 -9.19
N ALA A 216 -20.39 6.69 -9.52
CA ALA A 216 -21.60 6.74 -8.70
C ALA A 216 -22.18 5.35 -8.38
N ALA A 217 -21.86 4.33 -9.17
CA ALA A 217 -22.27 2.94 -8.94
C ALA A 217 -21.74 2.35 -7.63
N LEU A 218 -20.63 2.85 -7.08
CA LEU A 218 -20.13 2.39 -5.78
C LEU A 218 -21.00 2.82 -4.60
N MET A 219 -21.89 3.80 -4.79
CA MET A 219 -22.80 4.32 -3.75
C MET A 219 -22.12 4.67 -2.42
N ILE A 220 -20.82 5.00 -2.45
CA ILE A 220 -20.02 5.45 -1.32
C ILE A 220 -19.93 6.97 -1.30
N LYS A 221 -19.70 7.55 -0.13
CA LYS A 221 -19.42 8.98 0.00
C LYS A 221 -17.90 9.21 -0.17
N PRO A 222 -17.48 10.42 -0.58
CA PRO A 222 -16.06 10.75 -0.68
C PRO A 222 -15.25 10.39 0.57
N ILE A 223 -15.79 10.70 1.76
CA ILE A 223 -15.13 10.42 3.04
C ILE A 223 -14.98 8.91 3.32
N ASP A 224 -15.84 8.06 2.74
CA ASP A 224 -15.76 6.59 2.92
C ASP A 224 -14.55 5.99 2.21
N LEU A 225 -13.92 6.71 1.26
CA LEU A 225 -12.66 6.28 0.64
C LEU A 225 -11.57 6.00 1.67
N PHE A 226 -11.52 6.79 2.77
CA PHE A 226 -10.53 6.61 3.83
C PHE A 226 -10.79 5.33 4.64
N PHE A 227 -12.05 4.97 4.85
CA PHE A 227 -12.45 3.70 5.44
C PHE A 227 -12.01 2.52 4.57
N TRP A 228 -12.35 2.55 3.28
CA TRP A 228 -12.04 1.46 2.36
C TRP A 228 -10.54 1.32 2.08
N TRP A 229 -9.82 2.42 2.03
CA TRP A 229 -8.35 2.39 1.95
C TRP A 229 -7.74 1.70 3.16
N SER A 230 -8.10 2.12 4.36
CA SER A 230 -7.60 1.53 5.60
C SER A 230 -7.99 0.07 5.74
N PHE A 231 -9.23 -0.29 5.38
CA PHE A 231 -9.70 -1.67 5.30
C PHE A 231 -8.80 -2.51 4.37
N ALA A 232 -8.51 -2.02 3.18
CA ALA A 232 -7.71 -2.74 2.20
C ALA A 232 -6.27 -2.94 2.68
N ILE A 233 -5.62 -1.88 3.20
CA ILE A 233 -4.24 -1.96 3.69
C ILE A 233 -4.15 -2.89 4.92
N ARG A 234 -5.11 -2.80 5.87
CA ARG A 234 -5.15 -3.73 7.01
C ARG A 234 -5.33 -5.17 6.57
N SER A 235 -6.22 -5.43 5.61
CA SER A 235 -6.43 -6.78 5.05
C SER A 235 -5.16 -7.34 4.42
N ASN A 236 -4.37 -6.52 3.73
CA ASN A 236 -3.07 -6.94 3.20
C ASN A 236 -2.16 -7.48 4.30
N PHE A 237 -2.02 -6.77 5.41
CA PHE A 237 -1.17 -7.21 6.52
C PHE A 237 -1.72 -8.44 7.25
N LEU A 238 -3.03 -8.58 7.39
CA LEU A 238 -3.67 -9.77 7.99
C LEU A 238 -3.44 -11.02 7.14
N ILE A 239 -3.64 -10.92 5.83
CA ILE A 239 -3.41 -12.03 4.89
C ILE A 239 -1.93 -12.40 4.86
N SER A 240 -1.04 -11.41 4.84
CA SER A 240 0.41 -11.61 4.88
C SER A 240 0.84 -12.32 6.17
N GLN A 241 0.33 -11.91 7.32
CA GLN A 241 0.62 -12.53 8.62
C GLN A 241 0.27 -14.01 8.64
N ARG A 242 -0.90 -14.37 8.12
CA ARG A 242 -1.34 -15.77 8.05
C ARG A 242 -0.45 -16.62 7.14
N ILE A 243 -0.11 -16.09 5.97
CA ILE A 243 0.69 -16.85 4.98
C ILE A 243 2.12 -17.06 5.47
N LEU A 244 2.67 -16.07 6.18
CA LEU A 244 4.03 -16.10 6.68
C LEU A 244 4.17 -16.80 8.03
N ASN A 245 3.06 -17.17 8.67
CA ASN A 245 3.02 -17.64 10.07
C ASN A 245 3.80 -16.69 11.00
N ASP A 246 3.55 -15.38 10.84
CA ASP A 246 4.35 -14.27 11.36
C ASP A 246 3.79 -13.78 12.70
N GLU A 247 3.67 -14.71 13.67
CA GLU A 247 2.98 -14.43 14.94
C GLU A 247 3.92 -13.86 16.02
N GLU A 248 5.21 -14.19 15.98
CA GLU A 248 6.13 -13.80 17.05
C GLU A 248 7.33 -12.98 16.54
N TYR A 249 7.59 -11.86 17.23
CA TYR A 249 8.78 -11.05 16.99
C TYR A 249 9.99 -11.64 17.70
N THR A 250 11.09 -11.79 16.94
CA THR A 250 12.42 -12.06 17.48
C THR A 250 13.44 -11.07 16.90
N PRO A 251 14.48 -10.68 17.65
CA PRO A 251 15.45 -9.65 17.22
C PRO A 251 16.26 -10.00 15.97
N ASP A 252 16.35 -11.28 15.59
CA ASP A 252 17.04 -11.75 14.41
C ASP A 252 16.19 -11.73 13.13
N ARG A 253 14.90 -11.45 13.26
CA ARG A 253 14.02 -11.27 12.09
C ARG A 253 14.34 -9.99 11.34
N THR A 254 14.23 -10.06 10.04
CA THR A 254 14.44 -8.93 9.12
C THR A 254 13.19 -8.06 8.95
N HIS A 255 12.04 -8.50 9.44
CA HIS A 255 10.76 -7.76 9.40
C HIS A 255 10.11 -7.78 10.76
N LEU A 256 9.37 -6.73 11.08
CA LEU A 256 8.38 -6.77 12.15
C LEU A 256 7.21 -7.65 11.74
N PRO A 257 6.49 -8.24 12.70
CA PRO A 257 5.20 -8.86 12.42
C PRO A 257 4.28 -7.92 11.64
N SER A 258 3.52 -8.49 10.72
CA SER A 258 2.68 -7.73 9.79
C SER A 258 1.71 -6.78 10.50
N VAL A 259 1.19 -7.19 11.67
CA VAL A 259 0.31 -6.34 12.48
C VAL A 259 1.05 -5.11 13.02
N ALA A 260 2.28 -5.25 13.48
CA ALA A 260 3.09 -4.15 14.00
C ALA A 260 3.47 -3.16 12.88
N ARG A 261 3.79 -3.65 11.68
CA ARG A 261 4.02 -2.83 10.49
C ARG A 261 2.79 -1.98 10.16
N PHE A 262 1.59 -2.58 10.15
CA PHE A 262 0.36 -1.84 9.90
C PHE A 262 0.10 -0.76 10.96
N VAL A 263 0.29 -1.07 12.24
CA VAL A 263 0.12 -0.09 13.33
C VAL A 263 1.03 1.12 13.13
N LEU A 264 2.29 0.92 12.73
CA LEU A 264 3.22 2.01 12.40
C LEU A 264 2.73 2.87 11.24
N ILE A 265 2.21 2.25 10.19
CA ILE A 265 1.62 2.95 9.04
C ILE A 265 0.43 3.79 9.50
N LEU A 266 -0.47 3.19 10.27
CA LEU A 266 -1.66 3.87 10.77
C LEU A 266 -1.29 5.11 11.60
N PHE A 267 -0.38 4.98 12.55
CA PHE A 267 0.10 6.10 13.36
C PHE A 267 0.82 7.17 12.53
N SER A 268 1.62 6.76 11.54
CA SER A 268 2.30 7.70 10.65
C SER A 268 1.31 8.57 9.89
N ILE A 269 0.24 7.99 9.38
CA ILE A 269 -0.80 8.73 8.64
C ILE A 269 -1.62 9.60 9.60
N ILE A 270 -2.08 9.07 10.72
CA ILE A 270 -2.86 9.83 11.72
C ILE A 270 -2.05 11.05 12.18
N ASN A 271 -0.80 10.87 12.60
CA ASN A 271 0.06 11.97 13.04
C ASN A 271 0.33 12.98 11.92
N SER A 272 0.40 12.55 10.67
CA SER A 272 0.62 13.44 9.53
C SER A 272 -0.62 14.27 9.19
N VAL A 273 -1.81 13.74 9.40
CA VAL A 273 -3.08 14.47 9.27
C VAL A 273 -3.21 15.47 10.42
N ASP A 274 -3.12 15.00 11.65
CA ASP A 274 -3.26 15.80 12.88
C ASP A 274 -2.24 16.97 12.95
N SER A 275 -1.02 16.74 12.49
CA SER A 275 0.02 17.78 12.42
C SER A 275 -0.11 18.73 11.22
N GLY A 276 -1.12 18.56 10.38
CA GLY A 276 -1.37 19.41 9.20
C GLY A 276 -0.31 19.29 8.09
N ILE A 277 0.45 18.19 8.05
CA ILE A 277 1.39 17.89 6.96
C ILE A 277 0.63 17.79 5.63
N TYR A 278 -0.55 17.17 5.66
CA TYR A 278 -1.46 17.14 4.53
C TYR A 278 -2.45 18.31 4.62
N LYS A 279 -2.42 19.21 3.63
CA LYS A 279 -3.43 20.25 3.49
C LYS A 279 -4.66 19.64 2.82
N ILE A 280 -5.66 19.28 3.62
CA ILE A 280 -6.88 18.63 3.16
C ILE A 280 -7.98 19.68 3.02
N ASN A 281 -8.55 19.80 1.82
CA ASN A 281 -9.73 20.62 1.58
C ASN A 281 -10.96 19.77 1.87
N TYR A 282 -11.48 19.84 3.08
CA TYR A 282 -12.67 19.09 3.47
C TYR A 282 -13.90 19.57 2.69
N ARG A 283 -14.68 18.61 2.22
CA ARG A 283 -15.97 18.88 1.57
C ARG A 283 -17.01 19.31 2.60
N SER A 284 -18.12 19.90 2.14
CA SER A 284 -19.20 20.30 3.03
C SER A 284 -19.73 19.12 3.83
N GLY A 285 -19.69 19.24 5.16
CA GLY A 285 -20.08 18.17 6.09
C GLY A 285 -18.99 17.19 6.48
N ASP A 286 -17.81 17.21 5.83
CA ASP A 286 -16.66 16.43 6.21
C ASP A 286 -15.77 17.18 7.22
N SER A 287 -15.02 16.43 8.02
CA SER A 287 -14.10 16.99 9.02
C SER A 287 -12.87 16.09 9.18
N GLU A 288 -11.82 16.62 9.80
CA GLU A 288 -10.62 15.87 10.17
C GLU A 288 -10.97 14.70 11.10
N GLU A 289 -11.80 14.94 12.12
CA GLU A 289 -12.28 13.89 13.01
C GLU A 289 -13.02 12.79 12.26
N GLY A 290 -13.89 13.14 11.31
CA GLY A 290 -14.60 12.20 10.47
C GLY A 290 -13.67 11.39 9.58
N LEU A 291 -12.63 12.01 9.02
CA LEU A 291 -11.58 11.33 8.23
C LEU A 291 -10.80 10.35 9.10
N LEU A 292 -10.28 10.79 10.24
CA LEU A 292 -9.50 9.96 11.17
C LEU A 292 -10.35 8.79 11.69
N LYS A 293 -11.62 9.05 12.02
CA LYS A 293 -12.58 8.00 12.40
C LYS A 293 -12.73 6.95 11.32
N ASN A 294 -12.92 7.36 10.05
CA ASN A 294 -13.04 6.41 8.94
C ASN A 294 -11.78 5.55 8.78
N ILE A 295 -10.59 6.13 8.91
CA ILE A 295 -9.33 5.36 8.85
C ILE A 295 -9.29 4.29 9.96
N ILE A 296 -9.62 4.66 11.19
CA ILE A 296 -9.60 3.77 12.35
C ILE A 296 -10.68 2.68 12.20
N ASP A 297 -11.90 3.07 11.89
CA ASP A 297 -13.04 2.14 11.73
C ASP A 297 -12.78 1.13 10.61
N GLY A 298 -12.18 1.55 9.49
CA GLY A 298 -11.82 0.68 8.38
C GLY A 298 -10.82 -0.41 8.79
N ALA A 299 -9.81 -0.04 9.56
CA ALA A 299 -8.82 -0.98 10.08
C ALA A 299 -9.45 -2.03 11.03
N PHE A 300 -10.26 -1.58 11.99
CA PHE A 300 -10.97 -2.49 12.91
C PHE A 300 -11.98 -3.38 12.18
N TYR A 301 -12.64 -2.85 11.17
CA TYR A 301 -13.60 -3.63 10.39
C TYR A 301 -12.91 -4.73 9.57
N ALA A 302 -11.73 -4.44 8.99
CA ALA A 302 -10.92 -5.45 8.31
C ALA A 302 -10.54 -6.59 9.27
N GLU A 303 -10.09 -6.25 10.47
CA GLU A 303 -9.70 -7.20 11.50
C GLU A 303 -10.87 -8.07 11.93
N LYS A 304 -12.00 -7.45 12.25
CA LYS A 304 -13.23 -8.18 12.61
C LYS A 304 -13.70 -9.12 11.49
N ASN A 305 -13.67 -8.66 10.24
CA ASN A 305 -14.05 -9.47 9.09
C ASN A 305 -13.09 -10.64 8.89
N TYR A 306 -11.79 -10.38 9.00
CA TYR A 306 -10.76 -11.40 8.84
C TYR A 306 -10.88 -12.47 9.94
N ASN A 307 -10.95 -12.05 11.21
CA ASN A 307 -11.07 -12.95 12.35
C ASN A 307 -12.32 -13.82 12.26
N SER A 308 -13.44 -13.26 11.82
CA SER A 308 -14.69 -14.02 11.63
C SER A 308 -14.60 -15.04 10.50
N ASN A 309 -13.86 -14.75 9.43
CA ASN A 309 -13.72 -15.65 8.28
C ASN A 309 -12.71 -16.78 8.52
N PHE A 310 -11.68 -16.52 9.32
CA PHE A 310 -10.57 -17.47 9.52
C PHE A 310 -10.44 -18.01 10.93
N TYR A 311 -11.41 -17.68 11.81
CA TYR A 311 -11.46 -18.13 13.21
C TYR A 311 -10.16 -17.79 13.97
N THR A 312 -9.68 -16.56 13.76
CA THR A 312 -8.51 -15.99 14.43
C THR A 312 -8.94 -14.92 15.42
N ASP A 313 -8.02 -14.45 16.25
CA ASP A 313 -8.22 -13.43 17.29
C ASP A 313 -7.19 -12.29 17.20
N TYR A 314 -6.69 -12.03 16.00
CA TYR A 314 -5.74 -10.92 15.82
C TYR A 314 -6.33 -9.59 16.29
N ALA A 315 -5.59 -8.88 17.12
CA ALA A 315 -5.98 -7.58 17.65
C ALA A 315 -4.84 -6.55 17.56
N MET A 316 -5.12 -5.43 16.90
CA MET A 316 -4.17 -4.32 16.83
C MET A 316 -3.87 -3.74 18.22
N THR A 317 -4.86 -3.68 19.10
CA THR A 317 -4.72 -3.16 20.46
C THR A 317 -3.68 -3.94 21.27
N GLU A 318 -3.67 -5.26 21.19
CA GLU A 318 -2.67 -6.10 21.85
C GLU A 318 -1.25 -5.82 21.34
N THR A 319 -1.14 -5.55 20.03
CA THR A 319 0.15 -5.16 19.45
C THR A 319 0.63 -3.81 19.95
N MET A 320 -0.27 -2.84 20.09
CA MET A 320 0.05 -1.49 20.58
C MET A 320 0.51 -1.50 22.04
N GLU A 321 -0.02 -2.41 22.85
CA GLU A 321 0.31 -2.57 24.27
C GLU A 321 1.55 -3.45 24.52
N ASN A 322 2.07 -4.10 23.47
CA ASN A 322 3.18 -5.03 23.58
C ASN A 322 4.53 -4.30 23.61
N GLU A 323 5.19 -4.33 24.77
CA GLU A 323 6.50 -3.69 25.00
C GLU A 323 7.58 -4.17 24.02
N LYS A 324 7.55 -5.45 23.58
CA LYS A 324 8.54 -5.96 22.60
C LYS A 324 8.45 -5.20 21.27
N TYR A 325 7.24 -4.91 20.80
CA TYR A 325 7.05 -4.14 19.57
C TYR A 325 7.41 -2.67 19.74
N THR A 326 7.04 -2.08 20.86
CA THR A 326 7.40 -0.69 21.18
C THR A 326 8.92 -0.53 21.21
N ASN A 327 9.64 -1.43 21.88
CA ASN A 327 11.11 -1.42 21.93
C ASN A 327 11.72 -1.63 20.53
N ALA A 328 11.21 -2.56 19.73
CA ALA A 328 11.69 -2.78 18.36
C ALA A 328 11.50 -1.54 17.46
N VAL A 329 10.38 -0.83 17.63
CA VAL A 329 10.12 0.43 16.91
C VAL A 329 11.10 1.52 17.33
N LEU A 330 11.35 1.66 18.64
CA LEU A 330 12.32 2.62 19.15
C LEU A 330 13.74 2.31 18.65
N GLU A 331 14.14 1.04 18.63
CA GLU A 331 15.43 0.62 18.07
C GLU A 331 15.56 1.01 16.59
N MET A 332 14.54 0.76 15.78
CA MET A 332 14.55 1.14 14.37
C MET A 332 14.60 2.66 14.18
N GLN A 333 13.85 3.41 14.99
CA GLN A 333 13.88 4.87 14.96
C GLN A 333 15.26 5.42 15.34
N MET A 334 15.93 4.83 16.31
CA MET A 334 17.30 5.21 16.69
C MET A 334 18.30 4.81 15.59
N ASN A 335 18.12 3.64 15.00
CA ASN A 335 18.98 3.15 13.93
C ASN A 335 18.82 3.97 12.65
N TRP A 336 17.65 4.57 12.41
CA TRP A 336 17.38 5.33 11.20
C TRP A 336 18.40 6.44 10.95
N ASP A 337 18.78 7.19 11.96
CA ASP A 337 19.75 8.29 11.80
C ASP A 337 21.13 7.76 11.33
N ASN A 338 21.55 6.59 11.80
CA ASN A 338 22.79 5.94 11.38
C ASN A 338 22.66 5.36 9.96
N LEU A 339 21.59 4.62 9.72
CA LEU A 339 21.32 3.98 8.44
C LEU A 339 21.11 5.03 7.33
N ARG A 340 20.37 6.11 7.62
CA ARG A 340 20.16 7.22 6.72
C ARG A 340 21.49 7.79 6.20
N ASN A 341 22.48 7.97 7.07
CA ASN A 341 23.78 8.47 6.67
C ASN A 341 24.53 7.52 5.72
N LYS A 342 24.31 6.21 5.85
CA LYS A 342 24.82 5.21 4.91
C LYS A 342 24.06 5.24 3.58
N LEU A 343 22.74 5.44 3.61
CA LEU A 343 21.86 5.41 2.45
C LEU A 343 21.92 6.68 1.58
N ILE A 344 22.31 7.82 2.15
CA ILE A 344 22.22 9.13 1.48
C ILE A 344 22.98 9.19 0.15
N SER A 345 24.10 8.46 0.00
CA SER A 345 24.88 8.37 -1.24
C SER A 345 24.24 7.45 -2.30
N PHE A 346 23.27 6.63 -1.92
CA PHE A 346 22.57 5.67 -2.78
C PHE A 346 21.15 6.11 -3.09
N SER A 347 20.59 6.97 -2.23
CA SER A 347 19.22 7.46 -2.35
C SER A 347 19.08 8.42 -3.52
N ARG A 348 17.96 8.33 -4.21
CA ARG A 348 17.56 9.25 -5.29
C ARG A 348 16.58 10.31 -4.82
N LEU A 349 15.97 10.12 -3.67
CA LEU A 349 15.08 11.08 -3.02
C LEU A 349 15.74 11.61 -1.75
N PRO A 350 15.40 12.83 -1.33
CA PRO A 350 15.80 13.31 -0.02
C PRO A 350 15.23 12.39 1.08
N LEU A 351 16.10 11.76 1.83
CA LEU A 351 15.68 10.91 2.94
C LEU A 351 15.21 11.76 4.12
N TYR A 352 14.14 11.31 4.76
CA TYR A 352 13.59 11.96 5.94
C TYR A 352 14.67 12.19 7.01
N LYS A 353 14.71 13.40 7.56
CA LYS A 353 15.57 13.75 8.67
C LYS A 353 14.69 13.97 9.92
N ARG A 354 14.93 13.17 10.94
CA ARG A 354 14.23 13.33 12.22
C ARG A 354 14.50 14.74 12.79
N LYS A 355 13.45 15.46 13.15
CA LYS A 355 13.61 16.71 13.90
C LYS A 355 14.06 16.34 15.32
N LYS A 356 15.17 16.92 15.75
CA LYS A 356 15.65 16.77 17.12
C LYS A 356 14.74 17.48 18.09
#